data_52959fd653d9affd2bd16b8674340807
#
_entry.id   52959fd653d9affd2bd16b8674340807
#
_cell.length_a   1.000
_cell.length_b   1.000
_cell.length_c   1.000
_cell.angle_alpha   90.00
_cell.angle_beta   90.00
_cell.angle_gamma   90.00
#
_symmetry.space_group_name_H-M   'P 1'
#
loop_
_entity.id
_entity.type
_entity.pdbx_description
1 polymer ?
#
loop_
_entity_poly.entity_id
_entity_poly.type
_entity_poly.pdbx_seq_one_letter_code
_entity_poly.pdbx_strand_id
1 'polypeptide(L)'
;LGACEPEAELNMAWFNEPAARALLMHTLVYGDYHGPEDVIRRTKTFTEINVVSNYVKTRNNIVTVVDRDGNPVEGARVEFCIYNYGEFYKAVTLTSDAEGKATLHTGYGDMLVWASKDGISGYSLLSGEEDVCNASVRLERTDTDLIECEFDINPPAPGRIPAEASEEAIALNKIRLAQEDSIRNAYTSTFCDRARAEEKLAATGLPRLCTDGKLTVAGEAAAEQLVASRGNWRDILGFVSYAAGKDDASLKNALSILENISRKDVRDTREAVLMDFLDTAPTLAEGYPESLYDEWVLCPRAGGEFLQPYHKAIREGLSGAVGENPKAEDVIAWAKDNIEINEDINPRRLQATPEGTLRMGKTDSRSWDIFTVAALRSFGIPARVNTMTNKSQYVSRETGEWINIRSEEAGQGKATPKGTFTMLYTPGSGTMDNPEYYRHFSISRIEDGVRYLLEFEEGDATELGADASARYFSKPFTLDAGSYLLVCGSRMASGKVLCRMVSFNVEEGKNTDVELIMRKAEEDVSVIGTMDAEKKYLPVGENAAETSILSTTGRGYFLLAVVGTGDEPT
;
A
#
# COMPACT_ATOMS: atom_id res chain seq x y z
N LEU A 1 12.56 6.51 13.81
CA LEU A 1 11.91 7.64 14.47
C LEU A 1 12.97 8.45 15.21
N GLY A 2 13.41 9.57 14.66
CA GLY A 2 14.27 10.50 15.33
C GLY A 2 13.42 11.50 16.11
N ALA A 3 13.28 11.30 17.42
CA ALA A 3 12.66 12.30 18.26
C ALA A 3 13.61 13.48 18.44
N CYS A 4 13.10 14.69 18.31
CA CYS A 4 13.81 15.86 18.78
C CYS A 4 13.83 15.84 20.32
N GLU A 5 14.86 16.44 20.91
CA GLU A 5 14.99 16.52 22.35
C GLU A 5 13.75 17.09 23.07
N PRO A 6 13.10 18.18 22.60
CA PRO A 6 11.86 18.68 23.20
C PRO A 6 10.69 17.69 23.16
N GLU A 7 10.58 16.86 22.13
CA GLU A 7 9.54 15.82 22.02
C GLU A 7 9.79 14.67 23.01
N ALA A 8 11.06 14.33 23.24
CA ALA A 8 11.43 13.35 24.25
C ALA A 8 11.03 13.82 25.66
N GLU A 9 11.19 15.11 25.98
CA GLU A 9 10.75 15.70 27.24
C GLU A 9 9.22 15.67 27.42
N LEU A 10 8.46 15.75 26.33
CA LEU A 10 7.00 15.61 26.36
C LEU A 10 6.53 14.16 26.45
N ASN A 11 7.45 13.21 26.53
CA ASN A 11 7.16 11.78 26.44
C ASN A 11 6.49 11.36 25.11
N MET A 12 6.38 12.25 24.14
CA MET A 12 5.79 11.99 22.82
C MET A 12 4.52 11.12 22.93
N ALA A 13 3.43 11.69 23.47
CA ALA A 13 2.21 10.94 23.77
C ALA A 13 1.71 10.11 22.56
N TRP A 14 1.84 10.65 21.35
CA TRP A 14 1.53 9.96 20.08
C TRP A 14 2.40 8.71 19.82
N PHE A 15 3.59 8.62 20.43
CA PHE A 15 4.50 7.49 20.33
C PHE A 15 4.43 6.55 21.54
N ASN A 16 4.37 7.11 22.75
CA ASN A 16 4.46 6.35 23.97
C ASN A 16 3.29 5.39 24.18
N GLU A 17 2.07 5.80 23.86
CA GLU A 17 0.91 4.93 24.00
C GLU A 17 0.94 3.78 22.99
N PRO A 18 1.18 3.98 21.67
CA PRO A 18 1.40 2.88 20.74
C PRO A 18 2.59 2.00 21.10
N ALA A 19 3.70 2.59 21.54
CA ALA A 19 4.88 1.82 21.96
C ALA A 19 4.60 0.94 23.18
N ALA A 20 3.81 1.43 24.12
CA ALA A 20 3.42 0.69 25.33
C ALA A 20 2.49 -0.52 25.04
N ARG A 21 1.95 -0.61 23.82
CA ARG A 21 1.12 -1.73 23.33
C ARG A 21 1.78 -2.45 22.15
N ALA A 22 3.07 -2.24 21.93
CA ALA A 22 3.75 -2.80 20.77
C ALA A 22 3.82 -4.34 20.87
N LEU A 23 3.49 -5.01 19.76
CA LEU A 23 3.83 -6.41 19.56
C LEU A 23 5.27 -6.57 19.09
N LEU A 24 5.73 -5.66 18.23
CA LEU A 24 7.05 -5.65 17.61
C LEU A 24 7.57 -4.22 17.51
N MET A 25 8.89 -4.06 17.59
CA MET A 25 9.56 -2.78 17.39
C MET A 25 10.88 -3.02 16.66
N HIS A 26 10.91 -2.71 15.37
CA HIS A 26 12.08 -2.94 14.54
C HIS A 26 12.97 -1.71 14.47
N THR A 27 14.29 -1.94 14.44
CA THR A 27 15.26 -0.91 14.13
C THR A 27 16.43 -1.49 13.31
N LEU A 28 17.20 -0.60 12.70
CA LEU A 28 18.36 -0.97 11.90
C LEU A 28 19.65 -0.59 12.61
N VAL A 29 20.56 -1.54 12.71
CA VAL A 29 21.96 -1.31 13.11
C VAL A 29 22.81 -1.41 11.86
N TYR A 30 23.54 -0.34 11.52
CA TYR A 30 24.44 -0.36 10.38
C TYR A 30 25.72 -1.14 10.72
N GLY A 31 25.89 -2.29 10.07
CA GLY A 31 26.92 -3.27 10.32
C GLY A 31 26.41 -4.52 11.03
N ASP A 32 27.34 -5.27 11.62
CA ASP A 32 27.05 -6.46 12.40
C ASP A 32 26.50 -6.11 13.78
N TYR A 33 25.58 -6.93 14.26
CA TYR A 33 24.99 -6.82 15.58
C TYR A 33 25.21 -8.10 16.40
N HIS A 34 25.65 -7.94 17.66
CA HIS A 34 25.96 -9.03 18.60
C HIS A 34 25.28 -8.85 19.97
N GLY A 35 24.27 -8.00 20.05
CA GLY A 35 23.49 -7.78 21.25
C GLY A 35 22.45 -8.89 21.50
N PRO A 36 21.64 -8.75 22.57
CA PRO A 36 20.70 -9.78 23.01
C PRO A 36 19.36 -9.77 22.25
N GLU A 37 19.09 -8.75 21.43
CA GLU A 37 17.82 -8.62 20.73
C GLU A 37 17.70 -9.62 19.58
N ASP A 38 16.48 -10.00 19.24
CA ASP A 38 16.22 -10.87 18.11
C ASP A 38 16.70 -10.24 16.80
N VAL A 39 17.46 -11.00 16.05
CA VAL A 39 17.87 -10.61 14.70
C VAL A 39 16.78 -11.06 13.74
N ILE A 40 16.09 -10.07 13.13
CA ILE A 40 15.09 -10.31 12.10
C ILE A 40 15.75 -10.65 10.78
N ARG A 41 16.79 -9.88 10.41
CA ARG A 41 17.50 -10.05 9.15
C ARG A 41 18.90 -9.48 9.22
N ARG A 42 19.86 -10.19 8.59
CA ARG A 42 21.22 -9.71 8.34
C ARG A 42 21.42 -9.44 6.87
N THR A 43 22.08 -8.34 6.56
CA THR A 43 22.50 -7.98 5.21
C THR A 43 23.98 -7.61 5.22
N LYS A 44 24.55 -7.29 4.06
CA LYS A 44 25.93 -6.82 3.97
C LYS A 44 26.18 -5.45 4.59
N THR A 45 25.13 -4.66 4.81
CA THR A 45 25.25 -3.26 5.23
C THR A 45 24.55 -2.97 6.55
N PHE A 46 23.60 -3.76 6.96
CA PHE A 46 22.88 -3.60 8.23
C PHE A 46 22.32 -4.90 8.78
N THR A 47 22.03 -4.89 10.07
CA THR A 47 21.24 -5.89 10.77
C THR A 47 19.94 -5.26 11.24
N GLU A 48 18.82 -5.87 10.92
CA GLU A 48 17.50 -5.49 11.41
C GLU A 48 17.22 -6.29 12.69
N ILE A 49 16.91 -5.59 13.77
CA ILE A 49 16.69 -6.18 15.10
C ILE A 49 15.33 -5.77 15.65
N ASN A 50 14.81 -6.61 16.55
CA ASN A 50 13.56 -6.35 17.27
C ASN A 50 13.87 -5.86 18.69
N VAL A 51 13.65 -4.58 18.94
CA VAL A 51 13.93 -3.91 20.21
C VAL A 51 12.69 -3.75 21.08
N VAL A 52 11.65 -4.52 20.85
CA VAL A 52 10.36 -4.39 21.55
C VAL A 52 10.50 -4.54 23.07
N SER A 53 11.47 -5.30 23.55
CA SER A 53 11.77 -5.48 25.00
C SER A 53 12.15 -4.18 25.71
N ASN A 54 12.59 -3.15 24.97
CA ASN A 54 12.90 -1.85 25.55
C ASN A 54 11.63 -1.03 25.87
N TYR A 55 10.46 -1.43 25.35
CA TYR A 55 9.21 -0.68 25.48
C TYR A 55 8.15 -1.42 26.27
N VAL A 56 8.08 -2.75 26.15
CA VAL A 56 7.05 -3.57 26.79
C VAL A 56 7.64 -4.83 27.41
N LYS A 57 6.89 -5.43 28.33
CA LYS A 57 7.17 -6.81 28.77
C LYS A 57 6.92 -7.74 27.59
N THR A 58 7.88 -8.62 27.33
CA THR A 58 7.84 -9.54 26.20
C THR A 58 7.60 -10.97 26.62
N ARG A 59 7.04 -11.77 25.71
CA ARG A 59 7.04 -13.22 25.76
C ARG A 59 7.93 -13.79 24.67
N ASN A 60 8.51 -14.95 24.93
CA ASN A 60 9.27 -15.70 23.95
C ASN A 60 8.33 -16.67 23.19
N ASN A 61 8.15 -16.45 21.90
CA ASN A 61 7.35 -17.34 21.04
C ASN A 61 8.28 -18.34 20.35
N ILE A 62 8.07 -19.62 20.58
CA ILE A 62 8.80 -20.71 19.96
C ILE A 62 7.84 -21.45 19.04
N VAL A 63 8.02 -21.29 17.74
CA VAL A 63 7.22 -21.94 16.71
C VAL A 63 7.99 -23.14 16.18
N THR A 64 7.40 -24.34 16.29
CA THR A 64 7.96 -25.57 15.72
C THR A 64 7.20 -25.94 14.46
N VAL A 65 7.86 -25.95 13.32
CA VAL A 65 7.29 -26.38 12.05
C VAL A 65 7.54 -27.88 11.88
N VAL A 66 6.46 -28.62 11.61
CA VAL A 66 6.51 -30.06 11.40
C VAL A 66 5.82 -30.46 10.10
N ASP A 67 6.26 -31.58 9.53
CA ASP A 67 5.58 -32.18 8.37
C ASP A 67 4.28 -32.94 8.79
N ARG A 68 3.66 -33.64 7.85
CA ARG A 68 2.42 -34.44 8.10
C ARG A 68 2.65 -35.57 9.10
N ASP A 69 3.86 -36.09 9.19
CA ASP A 69 4.25 -37.20 10.07
C ASP A 69 4.72 -36.71 11.44
N GLY A 70 4.87 -35.39 11.62
CA GLY A 70 5.32 -34.76 12.87
C GLY A 70 6.82 -34.58 12.98
N ASN A 71 7.58 -34.80 11.90
CA ASN A 71 9.02 -34.55 11.87
C ASN A 71 9.32 -33.05 11.74
N PRO A 72 10.37 -32.54 12.39
CA PRO A 72 10.76 -31.14 12.24
C PRO A 72 11.14 -30.81 10.79
N VAL A 73 10.76 -29.62 10.34
CA VAL A 73 11.04 -29.12 8.99
C VAL A 73 12.03 -27.98 9.06
N GLU A 74 13.27 -28.22 8.65
CA GLU A 74 14.30 -27.19 8.48
C GLU A 74 14.02 -26.34 7.22
N GLY A 75 14.37 -25.04 7.27
CA GLY A 75 14.30 -24.15 6.11
C GLY A 75 12.89 -23.76 5.68
N ALA A 76 11.87 -23.99 6.51
CA ALA A 76 10.52 -23.50 6.25
C ALA A 76 10.47 -21.98 6.45
N ARG A 77 9.75 -21.28 5.58
CA ARG A 77 9.40 -19.88 5.73
C ARG A 77 8.35 -19.75 6.83
N VAL A 78 8.63 -18.97 7.87
CA VAL A 78 7.76 -18.76 9.03
C VAL A 78 7.40 -17.28 9.12
N GLU A 79 6.15 -16.94 8.85
CA GLU A 79 5.62 -15.58 8.86
C GLU A 79 4.88 -15.33 10.17
N PHE A 80 5.37 -14.38 10.98
CA PHE A 80 4.69 -13.86 12.17
C PHE A 80 3.79 -12.70 11.71
N CYS A 81 2.49 -12.87 11.83
CA CYS A 81 1.51 -11.95 11.28
C CYS A 81 0.72 -11.27 12.38
N ILE A 82 0.59 -9.95 12.29
CA ILE A 82 -0.31 -9.15 13.12
C ILE A 82 -1.61 -8.88 12.35
N TYR A 83 -2.74 -8.86 13.06
CA TYR A 83 -3.99 -8.40 12.45
C TYR A 83 -3.97 -6.89 12.36
N ASN A 84 -3.86 -6.37 11.13
CA ASN A 84 -3.81 -4.95 10.85
C ASN A 84 -4.91 -4.59 9.83
N TYR A 85 -5.83 -3.71 10.22
CA TYR A 85 -7.07 -3.47 9.46
C TYR A 85 -7.81 -4.79 9.18
N GLY A 86 -8.01 -5.18 7.92
CA GLY A 86 -8.72 -6.39 7.50
C GLY A 86 -7.81 -7.55 7.07
N GLU A 87 -6.51 -7.55 7.42
CA GLU A 87 -5.57 -8.59 7.00
C GLU A 87 -4.65 -9.10 8.11
N PHE A 88 -4.06 -10.26 7.90
CA PHE A 88 -2.89 -10.73 8.65
C PHE A 88 -1.61 -10.25 7.98
N TYR A 89 -1.19 -9.04 8.33
CA TYR A 89 0.03 -8.42 7.82
C TYR A 89 1.27 -9.18 8.28
N LYS A 90 2.17 -9.49 7.36
CA LYS A 90 3.44 -10.20 7.60
C LYS A 90 4.44 -9.26 8.25
N ALA A 91 4.47 -9.23 9.58
CA ALA A 91 5.34 -8.32 10.32
C ALA A 91 6.80 -8.79 10.34
N VAL A 92 7.03 -10.10 10.51
CA VAL A 92 8.36 -10.74 10.52
C VAL A 92 8.31 -12.03 9.73
N THR A 93 9.33 -12.30 8.96
CA THR A 93 9.55 -13.59 8.30
C THR A 93 10.89 -14.15 8.75
N LEU A 94 10.87 -15.33 9.37
CA LEU A 94 12.04 -16.08 9.77
C LEU A 94 12.12 -17.40 9.00
N THR A 95 13.24 -18.08 9.12
CA THR A 95 13.43 -19.43 8.58
C THR A 95 13.60 -20.40 9.75
N SER A 96 12.95 -21.55 9.70
CA SER A 96 13.10 -22.57 10.71
C SER A 96 14.49 -23.23 10.69
N ASP A 97 15.03 -23.52 11.87
CA ASP A 97 16.31 -24.19 12.05
C ASP A 97 16.24 -25.72 11.82
N ALA A 98 17.32 -26.44 12.12
CA ALA A 98 17.41 -27.90 11.95
C ALA A 98 16.42 -28.68 12.84
N GLU A 99 16.01 -28.09 13.96
CA GLU A 99 14.98 -28.61 14.87
C GLU A 99 13.56 -28.16 14.47
N GLY A 100 13.40 -27.51 13.30
CA GLY A 100 12.17 -26.96 12.80
C GLY A 100 11.67 -25.71 13.54
N LYS A 101 12.52 -25.04 14.32
CA LYS A 101 12.12 -23.94 15.19
C LYS A 101 12.40 -22.57 14.59
N ALA A 102 11.47 -21.65 14.83
CA ALA A 102 11.65 -20.21 14.63
C ALA A 102 11.24 -19.50 15.94
N THR A 103 12.09 -18.63 16.46
CA THR A 103 11.90 -17.97 17.75
C THR A 103 11.86 -16.46 17.60
N LEU A 104 10.90 -15.82 18.28
CA LEU A 104 10.71 -14.36 18.23
C LEU A 104 10.14 -13.84 19.55
N HIS A 105 10.75 -12.80 20.12
CA HIS A 105 10.16 -12.09 21.25
C HIS A 105 9.12 -11.06 20.76
N THR A 106 7.94 -11.06 21.39
CA THR A 106 6.86 -10.11 21.09
C THR A 106 6.22 -9.57 22.36
N GLY A 107 5.42 -8.52 22.26
CA GLY A 107 4.44 -8.19 23.30
C GLY A 107 3.39 -9.31 23.47
N TYR A 108 2.46 -9.15 24.42
CA TYR A 108 1.51 -10.21 24.82
C TYR A 108 0.22 -10.27 23.96
N GLY A 109 0.11 -9.53 22.89
CA GLY A 109 -1.04 -9.66 21.97
C GLY A 109 -1.01 -10.94 21.13
N ASP A 110 -2.15 -11.32 20.58
CA ASP A 110 -2.25 -12.51 19.75
C ASP A 110 -1.71 -12.23 18.34
N MET A 111 -1.10 -13.27 17.74
CA MET A 111 -0.56 -13.24 16.38
C MET A 111 -0.92 -14.52 15.64
N LEU A 112 -1.11 -14.43 14.34
CA LEU A 112 -1.16 -15.61 13.47
C LEU A 112 0.26 -15.95 13.00
N VAL A 113 0.63 -17.22 13.06
CA VAL A 113 1.82 -17.72 12.37
C VAL A 113 1.39 -18.52 11.15
N TRP A 114 1.96 -18.20 10.00
CA TRP A 114 1.82 -18.93 8.76
C TRP A 114 3.18 -19.49 8.36
N ALA A 115 3.25 -20.79 8.13
CA ALA A 115 4.50 -21.41 7.65
C ALA A 115 4.27 -22.08 6.31
N SER A 116 5.32 -22.07 5.45
CA SER A 116 5.26 -22.74 4.15
C SER A 116 6.64 -23.26 3.73
N LYS A 117 6.63 -24.35 2.97
CA LYS A 117 7.78 -24.92 2.30
C LYS A 117 7.34 -25.81 1.14
N ASP A 118 7.99 -25.70 -0.01
CA ASP A 118 7.80 -26.56 -1.19
C ASP A 118 6.31 -26.72 -1.59
N GLY A 119 5.56 -25.59 -1.60
CA GLY A 119 4.13 -25.56 -1.97
C GLY A 119 3.17 -26.10 -0.90
N ILE A 120 3.67 -26.47 0.29
CA ILE A 120 2.84 -26.93 1.40
C ILE A 120 2.85 -25.87 2.51
N SER A 121 1.68 -25.61 3.08
CA SER A 121 1.52 -24.59 4.13
C SER A 121 0.78 -25.10 5.36
N GLY A 122 0.81 -24.29 6.40
CA GLY A 122 0.05 -24.47 7.63
C GLY A 122 0.02 -23.19 8.45
N TYR A 123 -0.83 -23.13 9.45
CA TYR A 123 -0.93 -21.96 10.32
C TYR A 123 -1.27 -22.36 11.76
N SER A 124 -0.97 -21.45 12.70
CA SER A 124 -1.30 -21.57 14.11
C SER A 124 -1.49 -20.20 14.74
N LEU A 125 -2.23 -20.11 15.83
CA LEU A 125 -2.39 -18.89 16.61
C LEU A 125 -1.39 -18.89 17.77
N LEU A 126 -0.65 -17.78 17.92
CA LEU A 126 0.12 -17.47 19.11
C LEU A 126 -0.76 -16.64 20.04
N SER A 127 -1.12 -17.16 21.19
CA SER A 127 -1.98 -16.51 22.17
C SER A 127 -1.57 -16.85 23.60
N GLY A 128 -2.19 -16.19 24.57
CA GLY A 128 -1.98 -16.43 26.00
C GLY A 128 -1.12 -15.36 26.67
N GLU A 129 -1.06 -15.46 28.00
CA GLU A 129 -0.40 -14.48 28.87
C GLU A 129 0.89 -15.03 29.51
N GLU A 130 1.36 -16.20 29.09
CA GLU A 130 2.58 -16.82 29.61
C GLU A 130 3.83 -16.17 28.99
N ASP A 131 4.93 -16.15 29.76
CA ASP A 131 6.21 -15.59 29.31
C ASP A 131 6.86 -16.41 28.18
N VAL A 132 6.42 -17.64 27.97
CA VAL A 132 6.84 -18.52 26.85
C VAL A 132 5.61 -19.11 26.19
N CYS A 133 5.48 -18.87 24.88
CA CYS A 133 4.43 -19.46 24.05
C CYS A 133 5.05 -20.49 23.11
N ASN A 134 4.63 -21.74 23.21
CA ASN A 134 5.02 -22.80 22.30
C ASN A 134 3.86 -23.09 21.33
N ALA A 135 4.12 -22.99 20.03
CA ALA A 135 3.16 -23.33 19.00
C ALA A 135 3.76 -24.32 18.02
N SER A 136 2.90 -25.17 17.44
CA SER A 136 3.29 -26.08 16.37
C SER A 136 2.52 -25.71 15.11
N VAL A 137 3.22 -25.58 13.99
CA VAL A 137 2.63 -25.40 12.66
C VAL A 137 2.91 -26.66 11.86
N ARG A 138 1.85 -27.36 11.48
CA ARG A 138 1.94 -28.56 10.64
C ARG A 138 1.79 -28.17 9.18
N LEU A 139 2.79 -28.49 8.36
CA LEU A 139 2.72 -28.35 6.91
C LEU A 139 1.93 -29.51 6.33
N GLU A 140 0.67 -29.27 6.03
CA GLU A 140 -0.26 -30.32 5.57
C GLU A 140 -1.19 -29.88 4.44
N ARG A 141 -1.21 -28.57 4.09
CA ARG A 141 -2.13 -27.99 3.13
C ARG A 141 -1.43 -27.61 1.85
N THR A 142 -1.98 -28.03 0.73
CA THR A 142 -1.66 -27.47 -0.58
C THR A 142 -2.47 -26.20 -0.82
N ASP A 143 -2.17 -25.43 -1.86
CA ASP A 143 -2.88 -24.19 -2.17
C ASP A 143 -4.38 -24.39 -2.38
N THR A 144 -4.79 -25.54 -2.93
CA THR A 144 -6.19 -25.85 -3.25
C THR A 144 -7.01 -26.36 -2.07
N ASP A 145 -6.37 -26.71 -0.95
CA ASP A 145 -7.07 -27.18 0.24
C ASP A 145 -7.84 -26.04 0.91
N LEU A 146 -9.12 -26.28 1.18
CA LEU A 146 -9.99 -25.26 1.74
C LEU A 146 -9.68 -24.99 3.22
N ILE A 147 -9.66 -23.73 3.57
CA ILE A 147 -9.55 -23.21 4.93
C ILE A 147 -10.90 -22.58 5.29
N GLU A 148 -11.43 -22.92 6.45
CA GLU A 148 -12.54 -22.22 7.06
C GLU A 148 -12.32 -22.26 8.57
N CYS A 149 -12.06 -21.08 9.17
CA CYS A 149 -11.85 -20.99 10.61
C CYS A 149 -12.25 -19.62 11.15
N GLU A 150 -12.61 -19.63 12.43
CA GLU A 150 -12.92 -18.43 13.20
C GLU A 150 -12.08 -18.42 14.48
N PHE A 151 -11.58 -17.25 14.84
CA PHE A 151 -10.84 -17.05 16.08
C PHE A 151 -10.85 -15.58 16.49
N ASP A 152 -10.53 -15.35 17.75
CA ASP A 152 -10.47 -14.03 18.33
C ASP A 152 -9.00 -13.61 18.45
N ILE A 153 -8.69 -12.38 18.07
CA ILE A 153 -7.39 -11.77 18.25
C ILE A 153 -7.49 -10.77 19.39
N ASN A 154 -6.76 -11.02 20.48
CA ASN A 154 -6.68 -10.11 21.60
C ASN A 154 -5.55 -9.10 21.36
N PRO A 155 -5.78 -7.78 21.61
CA PRO A 155 -4.74 -6.78 21.50
C PRO A 155 -3.69 -6.96 22.58
N PRO A 156 -2.49 -6.36 22.42
CA PRO A 156 -1.53 -6.24 23.51
C PRO A 156 -2.14 -5.56 24.73
N ALA A 157 -1.80 -6.04 25.92
CA ALA A 157 -2.19 -5.38 27.16
C ALA A 157 -1.61 -3.95 27.21
N PRO A 158 -2.31 -2.99 27.86
CA PRO A 158 -1.76 -1.67 28.08
C PRO A 158 -0.40 -1.74 28.80
N GLY A 159 0.61 -1.14 28.21
CA GLY A 159 1.93 -1.05 28.81
C GLY A 159 2.03 0.05 29.88
N ARG A 160 3.24 0.31 30.32
CA ARG A 160 3.50 1.38 31.29
C ARG A 160 3.31 2.75 30.59
N ILE A 161 2.46 3.58 31.14
CA ILE A 161 2.35 4.98 30.72
C ILE A 161 3.55 5.74 31.30
N PRO A 162 4.34 6.44 30.48
CA PRO A 162 5.44 7.28 30.95
C PRO A 162 4.95 8.39 31.89
N ALA A 163 5.88 8.96 32.65
CA ALA A 163 5.57 10.11 33.49
C ALA A 163 5.07 11.30 32.64
N GLU A 164 4.17 12.10 33.19
CA GLU A 164 3.67 13.31 32.54
C GLU A 164 4.82 14.32 32.31
N ALA A 165 4.74 15.02 31.18
CA ALA A 165 5.67 16.09 30.87
C ALA A 165 5.49 17.29 31.83
N SER A 166 6.56 18.05 32.10
CA SER A 166 6.48 19.25 32.91
C SER A 166 5.65 20.36 32.22
N GLU A 167 5.05 21.26 33.01
CA GLU A 167 4.30 22.41 32.48
C GLU A 167 5.18 23.29 31.57
N GLU A 168 6.48 23.41 31.89
CA GLU A 168 7.43 24.17 31.10
C GLU A 168 7.68 23.51 29.73
N ALA A 169 7.86 22.19 29.68
CA ALA A 169 8.01 21.45 28.43
C ALA A 169 6.76 21.55 27.55
N ILE A 170 5.56 21.46 28.15
CA ILE A 170 4.29 21.66 27.45
C ILE A 170 4.19 23.06 26.85
N ALA A 171 4.58 24.10 27.61
CA ALA A 171 4.55 25.49 27.12
C ALA A 171 5.53 25.70 25.96
N LEU A 172 6.74 25.17 26.03
CA LEU A 172 7.73 25.20 24.94
C LEU A 172 7.22 24.51 23.68
N ASN A 173 6.58 23.35 23.84
CA ASN A 173 6.01 22.61 22.70
C ASN A 173 4.90 23.39 22.00
N LYS A 174 4.02 24.09 22.74
CA LYS A 174 2.99 24.96 22.13
C LYS A 174 3.61 26.07 21.26
N ILE A 175 4.73 26.66 21.70
CA ILE A 175 5.44 27.66 20.91
C ILE A 175 6.01 27.04 19.64
N ARG A 176 6.60 25.84 19.74
CA ARG A 176 7.14 25.11 18.59
C ARG A 176 6.06 24.73 17.59
N LEU A 177 4.94 24.17 18.04
CA LEU A 177 3.80 23.84 17.17
C LEU A 177 3.27 25.06 16.43
N ALA A 178 3.14 26.21 17.11
CA ALA A 178 2.75 27.46 16.46
C ALA A 178 3.74 27.93 15.38
N GLN A 179 5.05 27.68 15.59
CA GLN A 179 6.08 27.97 14.58
C GLN A 179 5.98 26.99 13.39
N GLU A 180 5.78 25.71 13.63
CA GLU A 180 5.57 24.70 12.59
C GLU A 180 4.33 24.99 11.76
N ASP A 181 3.21 25.36 12.40
CA ASP A 181 1.99 25.78 11.71
C ASP A 181 2.22 27.03 10.85
N SER A 182 2.98 28.00 11.35
CA SER A 182 3.35 29.18 10.57
C SER A 182 4.12 28.79 9.30
N ILE A 183 5.10 27.89 9.42
CA ILE A 183 5.89 27.38 8.27
C ILE A 183 5.00 26.61 7.30
N ARG A 184 4.15 25.72 7.81
CA ARG A 184 3.18 24.95 7.03
C ARG A 184 2.23 25.87 6.26
N ASN A 185 1.63 26.84 6.94
CA ASN A 185 0.71 27.80 6.34
C ASN A 185 1.39 28.68 5.29
N ALA A 186 2.63 29.12 5.54
CA ALA A 186 3.41 29.85 4.55
C ALA A 186 3.66 29.01 3.29
N TYR A 187 3.97 27.72 3.44
CA TYR A 187 4.13 26.80 2.31
C TYR A 187 2.81 26.56 1.58
N THR A 188 1.75 26.20 2.29
CA THR A 188 0.44 25.92 1.66
C THR A 188 -0.19 27.13 0.98
N SER A 189 0.10 28.37 1.46
CA SER A 189 -0.33 29.59 0.79
C SER A 189 0.28 29.79 -0.61
N THR A 190 1.36 29.07 -0.92
CA THR A 190 1.97 29.07 -2.26
C THR A 190 1.27 28.16 -3.25
N PHE A 191 0.36 27.29 -2.79
CA PHE A 191 -0.34 26.32 -3.64
C PHE A 191 -1.18 27.01 -4.71
N CYS A 192 -1.35 26.32 -5.83
CA CYS A 192 -2.18 26.80 -6.92
C CYS A 192 -3.64 26.45 -6.63
N ASP A 193 -4.48 27.47 -6.47
CA ASP A 193 -5.92 27.34 -6.52
C ASP A 193 -6.46 27.53 -7.95
N ARG A 194 -7.75 27.32 -8.15
CA ARG A 194 -8.37 27.42 -9.47
C ARG A 194 -8.21 28.81 -10.08
N ALA A 195 -8.41 29.88 -9.32
CA ALA A 195 -8.32 31.25 -9.83
C ALA A 195 -6.88 31.59 -10.27
N ARG A 196 -5.90 31.16 -9.49
CA ARG A 196 -4.48 31.30 -9.85
C ARG A 196 -4.13 30.48 -11.09
N ALA A 197 -4.64 29.26 -11.23
CA ALA A 197 -4.41 28.44 -12.44
C ALA A 197 -4.93 29.14 -13.69
N GLU A 198 -6.15 29.65 -13.68
CA GLU A 198 -6.74 30.40 -14.79
C GLU A 198 -5.94 31.66 -15.15
N GLU A 199 -5.56 32.47 -14.15
CA GLU A 199 -4.71 33.64 -14.33
C GLU A 199 -3.38 33.27 -14.99
N LYS A 200 -2.71 32.23 -14.51
CA LYS A 200 -1.39 31.84 -15.01
C LYS A 200 -1.46 31.26 -16.41
N LEU A 201 -2.46 30.46 -16.74
CA LEU A 201 -2.68 29.91 -18.08
C LEU A 201 -3.02 31.03 -19.07
N ALA A 202 -3.88 31.98 -18.71
CA ALA A 202 -4.16 33.15 -19.54
C ALA A 202 -2.91 34.01 -19.79
N ALA A 203 -2.07 34.18 -18.76
CA ALA A 203 -0.83 34.95 -18.84
C ALA A 203 0.24 34.31 -19.77
N THR A 204 0.12 33.04 -20.14
CA THR A 204 1.03 32.40 -21.11
C THR A 204 0.89 32.98 -22.51
N GLY A 205 -0.26 33.55 -22.86
CA GLY A 205 -0.57 34.02 -24.20
C GLY A 205 -0.67 32.92 -25.27
N LEU A 206 -0.74 31.65 -24.86
CA LEU A 206 -0.82 30.51 -25.76
C LEU A 206 -2.28 30.21 -26.15
N PRO A 207 -2.68 30.36 -27.43
CA PRO A 207 -4.09 30.19 -27.87
C PRO A 207 -4.63 28.78 -27.61
N ARG A 208 -3.75 27.78 -27.57
CA ARG A 208 -4.12 26.39 -27.24
C ARG A 208 -4.60 26.21 -25.80
N LEU A 209 -4.20 27.09 -24.88
CA LEU A 209 -4.59 27.05 -23.49
C LEU A 209 -5.68 28.07 -23.15
N CYS A 210 -5.60 29.27 -23.73
CA CYS A 210 -6.55 30.35 -23.45
C CYS A 210 -6.79 31.20 -24.70
N THR A 211 -8.04 31.42 -25.07
CA THR A 211 -8.46 32.27 -26.20
C THR A 211 -9.53 33.25 -25.74
N ASP A 212 -9.35 34.53 -26.06
CA ASP A 212 -10.28 35.60 -25.70
C ASP A 212 -10.58 35.66 -24.17
N GLY A 213 -9.56 35.38 -23.35
CA GLY A 213 -9.67 35.37 -21.89
C GLY A 213 -10.43 34.18 -21.29
N LYS A 214 -10.71 33.15 -22.10
CA LYS A 214 -11.36 31.91 -21.65
C LYS A 214 -10.45 30.72 -21.88
N LEU A 215 -10.43 29.80 -20.95
CA LEU A 215 -9.71 28.55 -21.12
C LEU A 215 -10.36 27.72 -22.26
N THR A 216 -9.50 27.08 -23.04
CA THR A 216 -9.91 26.03 -23.99
C THR A 216 -10.19 24.74 -23.22
N VAL A 217 -10.67 23.69 -23.90
CA VAL A 217 -10.81 22.35 -23.29
C VAL A 217 -9.47 21.85 -22.73
N ALA A 218 -8.38 22.03 -23.49
CA ALA A 218 -7.04 21.69 -23.03
C ALA A 218 -6.57 22.60 -21.87
N GLY A 219 -6.96 23.87 -21.88
CA GLY A 219 -6.70 24.80 -20.79
C GLY A 219 -7.43 24.43 -19.51
N GLU A 220 -8.66 23.92 -19.59
CA GLU A 220 -9.41 23.40 -18.43
C GLU A 220 -8.69 22.19 -17.82
N ALA A 221 -8.32 21.21 -18.64
CA ALA A 221 -7.55 20.05 -18.17
C ALA A 221 -6.20 20.47 -17.55
N ALA A 222 -5.50 21.43 -18.18
CA ALA A 222 -4.27 21.97 -17.62
C ALA A 222 -4.50 22.67 -16.26
N ALA A 223 -5.60 23.41 -16.10
CA ALA A 223 -5.92 24.07 -14.83
C ALA A 223 -6.17 23.03 -13.71
N GLU A 224 -6.83 21.93 -13.99
CA GLU A 224 -7.00 20.83 -13.03
C GLU A 224 -5.66 20.26 -12.58
N GLN A 225 -4.72 20.03 -13.50
CA GLN A 225 -3.38 19.53 -13.18
C GLN A 225 -2.56 20.56 -12.39
N LEU A 226 -2.69 21.85 -12.66
CA LEU A 226 -2.05 22.91 -11.87
C LEU A 226 -2.57 22.92 -10.42
N VAL A 227 -3.86 22.77 -10.22
CA VAL A 227 -4.45 22.68 -8.87
C VAL A 227 -3.96 21.41 -8.16
N ALA A 228 -4.00 20.25 -8.84
CA ALA A 228 -3.55 18.97 -8.30
C ALA A 228 -2.07 18.98 -7.91
N SER A 229 -1.23 19.77 -8.59
CA SER A 229 0.21 19.88 -8.35
C SER A 229 0.59 20.65 -7.09
N ARG A 230 -0.35 21.34 -6.45
CA ARG A 230 -0.13 22.12 -5.22
C ARG A 230 1.05 23.12 -5.37
N GLY A 231 2.18 22.89 -4.64
CA GLY A 231 3.38 23.73 -4.66
C GLY A 231 4.22 23.60 -5.95
N ASN A 232 4.06 22.49 -6.68
CA ASN A 232 4.83 22.21 -7.92
C ASN A 232 4.24 22.86 -9.17
N TRP A 233 3.22 23.69 -9.03
CA TRP A 233 2.47 24.25 -10.15
C TRP A 233 3.32 25.00 -11.19
N ARG A 234 4.51 25.52 -10.80
CA ARG A 234 5.40 26.21 -11.73
C ARG A 234 6.03 25.25 -12.74
N ASP A 235 6.50 24.10 -12.25
CA ASP A 235 7.06 23.05 -13.11
C ASP A 235 5.97 22.49 -14.04
N ILE A 236 4.75 22.27 -13.54
CA ILE A 236 3.63 21.79 -14.36
C ILE A 236 3.20 22.85 -15.41
N LEU A 237 3.13 24.13 -15.01
CA LEU A 237 2.84 25.24 -15.95
C LEU A 237 3.92 25.33 -17.04
N GLY A 238 5.20 25.22 -16.67
CA GLY A 238 6.32 25.22 -17.62
C GLY A 238 6.19 24.08 -18.63
N PHE A 239 5.92 22.87 -18.16
CA PHE A 239 5.74 21.69 -19.01
C PHE A 239 4.56 21.82 -19.98
N VAL A 240 3.38 22.20 -19.47
CA VAL A 240 2.17 22.38 -20.31
C VAL A 240 2.38 23.51 -21.32
N SER A 241 3.03 24.61 -20.90
CA SER A 241 3.33 25.72 -21.80
C SER A 241 4.31 25.32 -22.91
N TYR A 242 5.33 24.53 -22.58
CA TYR A 242 6.28 23.97 -23.53
C TYR A 242 5.55 23.12 -24.60
N ALA A 243 4.69 22.22 -24.18
CA ALA A 243 3.91 21.37 -25.07
C ALA A 243 2.94 22.18 -25.95
N ALA A 244 2.21 23.13 -25.35
CA ALA A 244 1.30 24.02 -26.06
C ALA A 244 2.00 24.94 -27.06
N GLY A 245 3.26 25.28 -26.82
CA GLY A 245 4.10 26.03 -27.76
C GLY A 245 4.50 25.24 -29.00
N LYS A 246 4.55 23.91 -28.91
CA LYS A 246 4.87 23.03 -30.04
C LYS A 246 3.66 22.87 -30.99
N ASP A 247 2.75 21.99 -30.64
CA ASP A 247 1.58 21.63 -31.45
C ASP A 247 0.48 20.98 -30.60
N ASP A 248 -0.66 20.67 -31.23
CA ASP A 248 -1.81 20.08 -30.55
C ASP A 248 -1.56 18.64 -30.10
N ALA A 249 -0.76 17.88 -30.85
CA ALA A 249 -0.41 16.50 -30.49
C ALA A 249 0.50 16.47 -29.27
N SER A 250 1.50 17.36 -29.22
CA SER A 250 2.37 17.53 -28.06
C SER A 250 1.59 17.93 -26.81
N LEU A 251 0.64 18.87 -26.92
CA LEU A 251 -0.20 19.27 -25.81
C LEU A 251 -1.11 18.12 -25.33
N LYS A 252 -1.72 17.38 -26.26
CA LYS A 252 -2.50 16.19 -25.92
C LYS A 252 -1.66 15.19 -25.16
N ASN A 253 -0.47 14.86 -25.65
CA ASN A 253 0.43 13.90 -24.99
C ASN A 253 0.88 14.39 -23.61
N ALA A 254 1.18 15.69 -23.46
CA ALA A 254 1.57 16.24 -22.16
C ALA A 254 0.46 16.15 -21.13
N LEU A 255 -0.78 16.46 -21.51
CA LEU A 255 -1.94 16.32 -20.62
C LEU A 255 -2.20 14.84 -20.27
N SER A 256 -2.07 13.94 -21.25
CA SER A 256 -2.18 12.51 -21.05
C SER A 256 -1.09 11.97 -20.08
N ILE A 257 0.16 12.43 -20.21
CA ILE A 257 1.21 12.08 -19.24
C ILE A 257 0.81 12.50 -17.84
N LEU A 258 0.34 13.75 -17.64
CA LEU A 258 -0.05 14.27 -16.32
C LEU A 258 -1.27 13.56 -15.73
N GLU A 259 -2.17 13.07 -16.56
CA GLU A 259 -3.35 12.32 -16.13
C GLU A 259 -3.00 10.89 -15.68
N ASN A 260 -1.99 10.27 -16.30
CA ASN A 260 -1.63 8.87 -16.09
C ASN A 260 -0.47 8.65 -15.10
N ILE A 261 0.27 9.69 -14.71
CA ILE A 261 1.24 9.60 -13.60
C ILE A 261 0.54 9.77 -12.25
N SER A 262 1.22 9.36 -11.17
CA SER A 262 0.62 9.48 -9.84
C SER A 262 0.45 10.94 -9.41
N ARG A 263 -0.50 11.21 -8.50
CA ARG A 263 -0.66 12.54 -7.90
C ARG A 263 0.62 13.01 -7.19
N LYS A 264 1.39 12.08 -6.63
CA LYS A 264 2.70 12.40 -6.05
C LYS A 264 3.64 12.91 -7.13
N ASP A 265 3.69 12.28 -8.31
CA ASP A 265 4.55 12.73 -9.40
C ASP A 265 4.18 14.13 -9.90
N VAL A 266 2.90 14.41 -10.04
CA VAL A 266 2.42 15.75 -10.39
C VAL A 266 2.88 16.80 -9.37
N ARG A 267 3.03 16.43 -8.10
CA ARG A 267 3.43 17.33 -6.99
C ARG A 267 4.93 17.53 -6.84
N ASP A 268 5.79 16.67 -7.41
CA ASP A 268 7.23 16.73 -7.16
C ASP A 268 8.14 16.53 -8.40
N THR A 269 7.60 16.15 -9.56
CA THR A 269 8.40 15.99 -10.78
C THR A 269 8.73 17.34 -11.40
N ARG A 270 9.98 17.52 -11.78
CA ARG A 270 10.47 18.74 -12.43
C ARG A 270 10.06 18.81 -13.90
N GLU A 271 9.82 20.02 -14.42
CA GLU A 271 9.46 20.25 -15.81
C GLU A 271 10.43 19.60 -16.81
N ALA A 272 11.74 19.66 -16.54
CA ALA A 272 12.77 19.09 -17.43
C ALA A 272 12.62 17.56 -17.60
N VAL A 273 12.19 16.85 -16.56
CA VAL A 273 11.94 15.41 -16.62
C VAL A 273 10.71 15.11 -17.48
N LEU A 274 9.63 15.88 -17.28
CA LEU A 274 8.40 15.75 -18.07
C LEU A 274 8.61 16.11 -19.53
N MET A 275 9.40 17.16 -19.82
CA MET A 275 9.78 17.56 -21.18
C MET A 275 10.59 16.47 -21.88
N ASP A 276 11.55 15.83 -21.20
CA ASP A 276 12.31 14.71 -21.76
C ASP A 276 11.40 13.56 -22.17
N PHE A 277 10.45 13.17 -21.31
CA PHE A 277 9.48 12.12 -21.64
C PHE A 277 8.60 12.48 -22.84
N LEU A 278 8.18 13.72 -22.94
CA LEU A 278 7.41 14.20 -24.10
C LEU A 278 8.25 14.15 -25.39
N ASP A 279 9.49 14.62 -25.32
CA ASP A 279 10.37 14.71 -26.49
C ASP A 279 10.89 13.34 -26.96
N THR A 280 10.99 12.40 -26.05
CA THR A 280 11.43 11.02 -26.31
C THR A 280 10.27 10.03 -26.35
N ALA A 281 9.03 10.52 -26.37
CA ALA A 281 7.83 9.69 -26.38
C ALA A 281 7.90 8.61 -27.47
N PRO A 282 7.67 7.34 -27.12
CA PRO A 282 7.71 6.26 -28.08
C PRO A 282 6.50 6.32 -29.01
N THR A 283 6.68 5.88 -30.25
CA THR A 283 5.55 5.62 -31.16
C THR A 283 4.96 4.25 -30.81
N LEU A 284 3.62 4.15 -30.80
CA LEU A 284 2.95 2.86 -30.61
C LEU A 284 3.43 1.87 -31.68
N ALA A 285 3.88 0.70 -31.27
CA ALA A 285 4.35 -0.32 -32.19
C ALA A 285 3.19 -0.84 -33.08
N GLU A 286 3.51 -1.19 -34.32
CA GLU A 286 2.52 -1.66 -35.29
C GLU A 286 1.74 -2.88 -34.76
N GLY A 287 0.42 -2.89 -34.99
CA GLY A 287 -0.46 -4.00 -34.65
C GLY A 287 -1.12 -3.88 -33.27
N TYR A 288 -0.83 -2.83 -32.50
CA TYR A 288 -1.55 -2.56 -31.24
C TYR A 288 -2.66 -1.51 -31.45
N PRO A 289 -3.79 -1.63 -30.72
CA PRO A 289 -4.86 -0.62 -30.79
C PRO A 289 -4.42 0.69 -30.12
N GLU A 290 -4.80 1.83 -30.71
CA GLU A 290 -4.48 3.18 -30.23
C GLU A 290 -4.94 3.41 -28.77
N SER A 291 -6.00 2.75 -28.35
CA SER A 291 -6.53 2.85 -26.97
C SER A 291 -5.56 2.39 -25.88
N LEU A 292 -4.48 1.70 -26.24
CA LEU A 292 -3.45 1.27 -25.28
C LEU A 292 -2.30 2.28 -25.17
N TYR A 293 -2.27 3.31 -26.04
CA TYR A 293 -1.12 4.21 -26.13
C TYR A 293 -0.94 5.07 -24.88
N ASP A 294 -1.96 5.79 -24.50
CA ASP A 294 -1.87 6.83 -23.47
C ASP A 294 -1.43 6.26 -22.10
N GLU A 295 -2.07 5.19 -21.66
CA GLU A 295 -1.86 4.61 -20.33
C GLU A 295 -0.69 3.60 -20.28
N TRP A 296 -0.50 2.83 -21.38
CA TRP A 296 0.39 1.67 -21.33
C TRP A 296 1.67 1.78 -22.16
N VAL A 297 1.83 2.90 -22.91
CA VAL A 297 3.03 3.20 -23.71
C VAL A 297 3.57 4.59 -23.36
N LEU A 298 2.72 5.64 -23.47
CA LEU A 298 3.12 7.03 -23.26
C LEU A 298 3.38 7.35 -21.77
N CYS A 299 2.60 6.76 -20.87
CA CYS A 299 2.79 6.97 -19.43
C CYS A 299 4.20 6.53 -18.99
N PRO A 300 5.03 7.43 -18.45
CA PRO A 300 6.40 7.11 -18.09
C PRO A 300 6.52 6.29 -16.79
N ARG A 301 5.46 6.25 -15.97
CA ARG A 301 5.48 5.52 -14.69
C ARG A 301 5.20 4.04 -14.89
N ALA A 302 6.18 3.20 -14.60
CA ALA A 302 6.05 1.74 -14.69
C ALA A 302 5.59 1.09 -13.37
N GLY A 303 6.04 1.61 -12.23
CA GLY A 303 5.71 1.13 -10.88
C GLY A 303 5.82 2.25 -9.85
N GLY A 304 6.47 2.02 -8.72
CA GLY A 304 6.67 3.02 -7.65
C GLY A 304 8.09 3.61 -7.62
N GLU A 305 8.85 3.51 -8.72
CA GLU A 305 10.20 4.04 -8.85
C GLU A 305 10.24 5.56 -8.83
N PHE A 306 11.40 6.15 -8.56
CA PHE A 306 11.60 7.58 -8.72
C PHE A 306 11.58 7.95 -10.21
N LEU A 307 10.70 8.87 -10.62
CA LEU A 307 10.51 9.21 -12.02
C LEU A 307 11.71 10.00 -12.57
N GLN A 308 12.43 9.39 -13.49
CA GLN A 308 13.59 9.95 -14.19
C GLN A 308 13.57 9.56 -15.68
N PRO A 309 14.16 10.35 -16.58
CA PRO A 309 14.28 10.01 -17.99
C PRO A 309 14.92 8.65 -18.23
N TYR A 310 14.36 7.85 -19.13
CA TYR A 310 14.92 6.53 -19.43
C TYR A 310 14.74 6.07 -20.89
N HIS A 311 13.78 6.61 -21.64
CA HIS A 311 13.46 6.11 -22.99
C HIS A 311 14.66 6.10 -23.92
N LYS A 312 15.41 7.21 -23.94
CA LYS A 312 16.59 7.33 -24.80
C LYS A 312 17.70 6.33 -24.39
N ALA A 313 18.00 6.27 -23.10
CA ALA A 313 19.05 5.37 -22.60
C ALA A 313 18.72 3.89 -22.86
N ILE A 314 17.45 3.50 -22.70
CA ILE A 314 17.01 2.14 -22.98
C ILE A 314 17.10 1.82 -24.47
N ARG A 315 16.58 2.71 -25.36
CA ARG A 315 16.70 2.47 -26.80
C ARG A 315 18.15 2.35 -27.25
N GLU A 316 19.01 3.28 -26.84
CA GLU A 316 20.45 3.23 -27.18
C GLU A 316 21.13 1.99 -26.63
N GLY A 317 20.75 1.53 -25.44
CA GLY A 317 21.33 0.35 -24.80
C GLY A 317 20.89 -0.98 -25.42
N LEU A 318 19.66 -1.06 -25.92
CA LEU A 318 19.07 -2.32 -26.37
C LEU A 318 18.96 -2.47 -27.89
N SER A 319 18.78 -1.38 -28.68
CA SER A 319 18.53 -1.47 -30.12
C SER A 319 19.57 -2.27 -30.90
N GLY A 320 20.84 -2.21 -30.47
CA GLY A 320 21.90 -2.99 -31.10
C GLY A 320 21.73 -4.51 -30.99
N ALA A 321 21.04 -4.97 -29.96
CA ALA A 321 20.78 -6.38 -29.69
C ALA A 321 19.39 -6.84 -30.15
N VAL A 322 18.34 -6.01 -29.93
CA VAL A 322 16.96 -6.41 -30.21
C VAL A 322 16.39 -5.78 -31.48
N GLY A 323 17.10 -4.83 -32.11
CA GLY A 323 16.64 -4.07 -33.27
C GLY A 323 15.80 -2.84 -32.89
N GLU A 324 15.43 -2.04 -33.90
CA GLU A 324 14.65 -0.79 -33.71
C GLU A 324 13.17 -1.07 -33.45
N ASN A 325 12.62 -2.17 -33.93
CA ASN A 325 11.21 -2.56 -33.81
C ASN A 325 11.13 -4.01 -33.29
N PRO A 326 11.56 -4.28 -32.04
CA PRO A 326 11.60 -5.64 -31.50
C PRO A 326 10.19 -6.17 -31.21
N LYS A 327 10.11 -7.50 -31.08
CA LYS A 327 8.97 -8.14 -30.43
C LYS A 327 9.12 -8.04 -28.90
N ALA A 328 8.00 -8.18 -28.19
CA ALA A 328 8.04 -8.19 -26.73
C ALA A 328 8.98 -9.27 -26.17
N GLU A 329 8.94 -10.45 -26.78
CA GLU A 329 9.75 -11.61 -26.39
C GLU A 329 11.26 -11.32 -26.51
N ASP A 330 11.68 -10.55 -27.54
CA ASP A 330 13.10 -10.19 -27.74
C ASP A 330 13.60 -9.27 -26.60
N VAL A 331 12.77 -8.27 -26.22
CA VAL A 331 13.10 -7.36 -25.12
C VAL A 331 13.14 -8.09 -23.77
N ILE A 332 12.17 -8.98 -23.54
CA ILE A 332 12.11 -9.79 -22.31
C ILE A 332 13.29 -10.76 -22.22
N ALA A 333 13.63 -11.43 -23.32
CA ALA A 333 14.78 -12.32 -23.37
C ALA A 333 16.07 -11.55 -23.08
N TRP A 334 16.24 -10.38 -23.71
CA TRP A 334 17.39 -9.52 -23.43
C TRP A 334 17.48 -9.15 -21.94
N ALA A 335 16.37 -8.75 -21.33
CA ALA A 335 16.33 -8.40 -19.91
C ALA A 335 16.70 -9.59 -19.01
N LYS A 336 16.22 -10.81 -19.33
CA LYS A 336 16.56 -12.03 -18.60
C LYS A 336 18.05 -12.38 -18.71
N ASP A 337 18.66 -12.17 -19.87
CA ASP A 337 20.06 -12.54 -20.13
C ASP A 337 21.07 -11.51 -19.62
N ASN A 338 20.68 -10.24 -19.50
CA ASN A 338 21.60 -9.13 -19.22
C ASN A 338 21.38 -8.45 -17.87
N ILE A 339 20.26 -8.66 -17.19
CA ILE A 339 19.98 -8.07 -15.88
C ILE A 339 19.84 -9.18 -14.84
N GLU A 340 20.87 -9.33 -14.01
CA GLU A 340 20.89 -10.28 -12.89
C GLU A 340 19.86 -9.87 -11.83
N ILE A 341 19.02 -10.83 -11.40
CA ILE A 341 18.13 -10.63 -10.23
C ILE A 341 18.87 -11.05 -8.97
N ASN A 342 19.04 -10.11 -8.04
CA ASN A 342 19.75 -10.32 -6.79
C ASN A 342 19.10 -9.50 -5.67
N GLU A 343 18.35 -10.16 -4.79
CA GLU A 343 17.62 -9.51 -3.69
C GLU A 343 18.54 -8.88 -2.63
N ASP A 344 19.78 -9.37 -2.51
CA ASP A 344 20.72 -8.91 -1.48
C ASP A 344 21.33 -7.53 -1.76
N ILE A 345 21.27 -7.04 -3.00
CA ILE A 345 21.83 -5.73 -3.35
C ILE A 345 20.91 -4.58 -2.95
N ASN A 346 19.63 -4.87 -2.74
CA ASN A 346 18.63 -3.87 -2.39
C ASN A 346 17.89 -4.23 -1.08
N PRO A 347 18.61 -4.33 0.03
CA PRO A 347 18.03 -4.79 1.30
C PRO A 347 16.97 -3.85 1.86
N ARG A 348 16.90 -2.60 1.41
CA ARG A 348 15.86 -1.62 1.78
C ARG A 348 14.64 -1.67 0.86
N ARG A 349 14.66 -2.50 -0.18
CA ARG A 349 13.59 -2.64 -1.17
C ARG A 349 13.18 -1.32 -1.83
N LEU A 350 14.15 -0.40 -2.03
CA LEU A 350 13.94 0.82 -2.81
C LEU A 350 13.83 0.44 -4.29
N GLN A 351 12.84 0.97 -4.98
CA GLN A 351 12.69 0.68 -6.39
C GLN A 351 13.74 1.42 -7.21
N ALA A 352 14.56 0.66 -7.96
CA ALA A 352 15.56 1.24 -8.83
C ALA A 352 14.90 1.87 -10.06
N THR A 353 15.49 2.97 -10.55
CA THR A 353 15.04 3.58 -11.81
C THR A 353 15.41 2.69 -12.99
N PRO A 354 14.64 2.72 -14.11
CA PRO A 354 14.95 1.91 -15.29
C PRO A 354 16.34 2.14 -15.85
N GLU A 355 16.80 3.39 -15.98
CA GLU A 355 18.17 3.70 -16.40
C GLU A 355 19.22 3.18 -15.39
N GLY A 356 18.95 3.32 -14.08
CA GLY A 356 19.82 2.81 -13.03
C GLY A 356 19.99 1.30 -13.12
N THR A 357 18.91 0.56 -13.36
CA THR A 357 18.93 -0.89 -13.55
C THR A 357 19.75 -1.29 -14.79
N LEU A 358 19.53 -0.60 -15.92
CA LEU A 358 20.29 -0.82 -17.15
C LEU A 358 21.81 -0.66 -16.91
N ARG A 359 22.18 0.43 -16.26
CA ARG A 359 23.60 0.74 -16.00
C ARG A 359 24.28 -0.22 -15.05
N MET A 360 23.54 -0.74 -14.06
CA MET A 360 24.08 -1.70 -13.09
C MET A 360 24.16 -3.13 -13.62
N GLY A 361 23.32 -3.51 -14.58
CA GLY A 361 23.19 -4.88 -15.08
C GLY A 361 22.69 -5.87 -14.02
N LYS A 362 22.19 -5.40 -12.89
CA LYS A 362 21.62 -6.20 -11.81
C LYS A 362 20.69 -5.38 -10.93
N THR A 363 19.68 -6.05 -10.36
CA THR A 363 18.69 -5.40 -9.51
C THR A 363 17.91 -6.45 -8.69
N ASP A 364 17.00 -6.01 -7.79
CA ASP A 364 16.01 -6.90 -7.17
C ASP A 364 14.87 -7.26 -8.14
N SER A 365 14.07 -8.25 -7.80
CA SER A 365 13.01 -8.76 -8.67
C SER A 365 11.95 -7.69 -9.01
N ARG A 366 11.57 -6.84 -8.07
CA ARG A 366 10.56 -5.79 -8.31
C ARG A 366 11.10 -4.71 -9.25
N SER A 367 12.34 -4.28 -9.07
CA SER A 367 12.99 -3.31 -9.95
C SER A 367 13.27 -3.90 -11.33
N TRP A 368 13.46 -5.22 -11.44
CA TRP A 368 13.55 -5.93 -12.72
C TRP A 368 12.22 -5.87 -13.48
N ASP A 369 11.10 -6.07 -12.80
CA ASP A 369 9.76 -5.94 -13.38
C ASP A 369 9.52 -4.51 -13.90
N ILE A 370 9.85 -3.49 -13.11
CA ILE A 370 9.77 -2.07 -13.51
C ILE A 370 10.63 -1.79 -14.74
N PHE A 371 11.88 -2.24 -14.74
CA PHE A 371 12.79 -2.09 -15.87
C PHE A 371 12.23 -2.71 -17.13
N THR A 372 11.72 -3.94 -17.05
CA THR A 372 11.21 -4.66 -18.22
C THR A 372 9.96 -3.99 -18.81
N VAL A 373 9.05 -3.49 -17.96
CA VAL A 373 7.91 -2.68 -18.40
C VAL A 373 8.38 -1.40 -19.09
N ALA A 374 9.32 -0.66 -18.48
CA ALA A 374 9.87 0.55 -19.06
C ALA A 374 10.59 0.30 -20.40
N ALA A 375 11.30 -0.84 -20.50
CA ALA A 375 11.97 -1.24 -21.74
C ALA A 375 10.96 -1.53 -22.85
N LEU A 376 9.91 -2.31 -22.57
CA LEU A 376 8.85 -2.58 -23.55
C LEU A 376 8.17 -1.29 -24.03
N ARG A 377 7.80 -0.40 -23.09
CA ARG A 377 7.19 0.91 -23.43
C ARG A 377 8.12 1.76 -24.27
N SER A 378 9.44 1.74 -24.01
CA SER A 378 10.43 2.51 -24.81
C SER A 378 10.47 2.09 -26.29
N PHE A 379 10.03 0.87 -26.61
CA PHE A 379 9.84 0.39 -27.98
C PHE A 379 8.38 0.42 -28.47
N GLY A 380 7.51 1.14 -27.77
CA GLY A 380 6.10 1.29 -28.15
C GLY A 380 5.22 0.07 -27.88
N ILE A 381 5.69 -0.88 -27.07
CA ILE A 381 4.96 -2.10 -26.72
C ILE A 381 4.17 -1.86 -25.43
N PRO A 382 2.82 -2.02 -25.45
CA PRO A 382 2.00 -1.82 -24.26
C PRO A 382 2.37 -2.81 -23.15
N ALA A 383 2.75 -2.27 -21.98
CA ALA A 383 3.17 -3.04 -20.83
C ALA A 383 2.82 -2.33 -19.52
N ARG A 384 2.67 -3.10 -18.44
CA ARG A 384 2.35 -2.58 -17.11
C ARG A 384 2.90 -3.45 -15.99
N VAL A 385 3.06 -2.88 -14.81
CA VAL A 385 2.96 -3.65 -13.57
C VAL A 385 1.48 -3.61 -13.17
N ASN A 386 0.84 -4.77 -13.10
CA ASN A 386 -0.56 -4.86 -12.67
C ASN A 386 -0.64 -4.51 -11.18
N THR A 387 -1.36 -3.46 -10.84
CA THR A 387 -1.45 -2.93 -9.47
C THR A 387 -2.05 -3.95 -8.51
N MET A 388 -3.08 -4.68 -8.92
CA MET A 388 -3.76 -5.67 -8.09
C MET A 388 -2.87 -6.88 -7.74
N THR A 389 -2.07 -7.38 -8.71
CA THR A 389 -1.30 -8.62 -8.55
C THR A 389 0.20 -8.38 -8.37
N ASN A 390 0.67 -7.15 -8.54
CA ASN A 390 2.08 -6.76 -8.60
C ASN A 390 2.91 -7.56 -9.64
N LYS A 391 2.25 -8.15 -10.65
CA LYS A 391 2.91 -8.88 -11.74
C LYS A 391 3.14 -7.97 -12.93
N SER A 392 4.34 -8.01 -13.51
CA SER A 392 4.64 -7.33 -14.77
C SER A 392 3.95 -8.05 -15.94
N GLN A 393 3.36 -7.27 -16.85
CA GLN A 393 2.55 -7.77 -17.97
C GLN A 393 2.85 -6.97 -19.24
N TYR A 394 2.68 -7.62 -20.40
CA TYR A 394 2.63 -6.96 -21.72
C TYR A 394 1.40 -7.45 -22.50
N VAL A 395 0.97 -6.71 -23.51
CA VAL A 395 -0.12 -7.12 -24.38
C VAL A 395 0.40 -7.98 -25.52
N SER A 396 -0.14 -9.19 -25.68
CA SER A 396 0.15 -10.01 -26.87
C SER A 396 -0.40 -9.36 -28.11
N ARG A 397 0.44 -9.18 -29.14
CA ARG A 397 0.00 -8.64 -30.44
C ARG A 397 -0.96 -9.58 -31.17
N GLU A 398 -0.87 -10.88 -30.92
CA GLU A 398 -1.67 -11.90 -31.59
C GLU A 398 -3.06 -12.03 -31.00
N THR A 399 -3.16 -12.01 -29.66
CA THR A 399 -4.43 -12.26 -28.95
C THR A 399 -5.07 -11.00 -28.38
N GLY A 400 -4.31 -9.91 -28.19
CA GLY A 400 -4.75 -8.70 -27.49
C GLY A 400 -4.85 -8.86 -25.97
N GLU A 401 -4.39 -9.99 -25.43
CA GLU A 401 -4.49 -10.31 -24.00
C GLU A 401 -3.23 -9.89 -23.23
N TRP A 402 -3.39 -9.62 -21.93
CA TRP A 402 -2.30 -9.36 -21.00
C TRP A 402 -1.58 -10.66 -20.61
N ILE A 403 -0.27 -10.73 -20.89
CA ILE A 403 0.60 -11.86 -20.59
C ILE A 403 1.52 -11.51 -19.43
N ASN A 404 1.60 -12.38 -18.40
CA ASN A 404 2.54 -12.19 -17.29
C ASN A 404 3.97 -12.46 -17.74
N ILE A 405 4.87 -11.48 -17.65
CA ILE A 405 6.25 -11.53 -18.19
C ILE A 405 7.09 -12.65 -17.55
N ARG A 406 6.86 -12.94 -16.28
CA ARG A 406 7.66 -13.92 -15.51
C ARG A 406 7.03 -15.31 -15.43
N SER A 407 5.85 -15.54 -15.99
CA SER A 407 5.25 -16.86 -16.00
C SER A 407 5.91 -17.80 -17.03
N GLU A 408 5.81 -19.10 -16.81
CA GLU A 408 6.25 -20.09 -17.80
C GLU A 408 5.44 -20.00 -19.10
N GLU A 409 4.17 -19.55 -18.98
CA GLU A 409 3.27 -19.35 -20.10
C GLU A 409 3.68 -18.15 -20.96
N ALA A 410 4.43 -17.19 -20.41
CA ALA A 410 4.96 -16.04 -21.17
C ALA A 410 5.82 -16.47 -22.36
N GLY A 411 6.63 -17.52 -22.19
CA GLY A 411 7.41 -18.11 -23.28
C GLY A 411 6.57 -18.78 -24.37
N GLN A 412 5.25 -19.00 -24.12
CA GLN A 412 4.29 -19.58 -25.05
C GLN A 412 3.27 -18.55 -25.56
N GLY A 413 3.36 -17.28 -25.13
CA GLY A 413 2.40 -16.23 -25.49
C GLY A 413 0.98 -16.45 -24.96
N LYS A 414 0.82 -17.26 -23.91
CA LYS A 414 -0.51 -17.58 -23.35
C LYS A 414 -0.83 -16.72 -22.15
N ALA A 415 -2.05 -16.20 -22.12
CA ALA A 415 -2.60 -15.51 -20.96
C ALA A 415 -2.86 -16.50 -19.81
N THR A 416 -2.73 -16.05 -18.57
CA THR A 416 -3.14 -16.81 -17.39
C THR A 416 -4.65 -17.07 -17.47
N PRO A 417 -5.11 -18.32 -17.30
CA PRO A 417 -6.52 -18.64 -17.27
C PRO A 417 -7.27 -17.80 -16.23
N LYS A 418 -8.51 -17.41 -16.54
CA LYS A 418 -9.31 -16.53 -15.68
C LYS A 418 -10.67 -17.13 -15.37
N GLY A 419 -11.15 -16.84 -14.17
CA GLY A 419 -12.51 -17.05 -13.75
C GLY A 419 -13.07 -15.81 -13.08
N THR A 420 -14.20 -15.95 -12.43
CA THR A 420 -14.80 -14.86 -11.64
C THR A 420 -15.12 -15.32 -10.23
N PHE A 421 -15.18 -14.37 -9.30
CA PHE A 421 -15.81 -14.61 -8.00
C PHE A 421 -16.88 -13.56 -7.74
N THR A 422 -17.86 -13.89 -6.91
CA THR A 422 -18.91 -12.99 -6.44
C THR A 422 -18.92 -13.05 -4.92
N MET A 423 -18.83 -11.91 -4.25
CA MET A 423 -18.93 -11.83 -2.81
C MET A 423 -20.39 -11.73 -2.39
N LEU A 424 -20.83 -12.68 -1.58
CA LEU A 424 -22.15 -12.71 -0.98
C LEU A 424 -22.05 -12.07 0.41
N TYR A 425 -22.71 -10.94 0.61
CA TYR A 425 -22.76 -10.27 1.90
C TYR A 425 -24.19 -9.84 2.24
N THR A 426 -24.65 -10.26 3.41
CA THR A 426 -25.94 -9.82 3.95
C THR A 426 -25.71 -9.15 5.31
N PRO A 427 -25.95 -7.84 5.46
CA PRO A 427 -25.81 -7.15 6.73
C PRO A 427 -26.71 -7.76 7.79
N GLY A 428 -26.15 -8.13 8.93
CA GLY A 428 -26.89 -8.54 10.12
C GLY A 428 -27.24 -7.35 11.03
N SER A 429 -28.10 -7.56 12.00
CA SER A 429 -28.35 -6.54 13.05
C SER A 429 -27.05 -6.22 13.79
N GLY A 430 -26.60 -4.96 13.70
CA GLY A 430 -25.39 -4.47 14.37
C GLY A 430 -24.08 -4.82 13.66
N THR A 431 -24.13 -5.27 12.39
CA THR A 431 -22.97 -5.28 11.49
C THR A 431 -23.06 -4.07 10.56
N MET A 432 -21.94 -3.70 9.94
CA MET A 432 -21.92 -2.59 8.99
C MET A 432 -22.65 -2.92 7.69
N ASP A 433 -23.20 -1.91 7.03
CA ASP A 433 -23.98 -2.09 5.80
C ASP A 433 -23.12 -2.49 4.60
N ASN A 434 -21.87 -2.02 4.53
CA ASN A 434 -20.98 -2.25 3.40
C ASN A 434 -19.52 -2.31 3.88
N PRO A 435 -18.99 -3.48 4.26
CA PRO A 435 -17.59 -3.64 4.61
C PRO A 435 -16.66 -3.19 3.48
N GLU A 436 -15.57 -2.49 3.83
CA GLU A 436 -14.60 -1.93 2.91
C GLU A 436 -13.34 -2.79 2.88
N TYR A 437 -12.77 -2.90 1.69
CA TYR A 437 -11.50 -3.58 1.48
C TYR A 437 -10.39 -2.93 2.31
N TYR A 438 -9.37 -3.64 2.68
CA TYR A 438 -8.31 -3.30 3.64
C TYR A 438 -8.82 -3.04 5.07
N ARG A 439 -9.88 -2.27 5.28
CA ARG A 439 -10.36 -1.91 6.63
C ARG A 439 -11.01 -3.07 7.36
N HIS A 440 -11.83 -3.84 6.65
CA HIS A 440 -12.70 -4.84 7.25
C HIS A 440 -12.44 -6.25 6.71
N PHE A 441 -11.96 -6.33 5.49
CA PHE A 441 -11.58 -7.60 4.85
C PHE A 441 -10.47 -7.38 3.83
N SER A 442 -9.80 -8.49 3.48
CA SER A 442 -8.83 -8.55 2.41
C SER A 442 -8.87 -9.90 1.72
N ILE A 443 -8.35 -9.95 0.49
CA ILE A 443 -8.21 -11.15 -0.31
C ILE A 443 -6.75 -11.31 -0.69
N SER A 444 -6.17 -12.46 -0.39
CA SER A 444 -4.82 -12.82 -0.81
C SER A 444 -4.87 -13.99 -1.79
N ARG A 445 -4.04 -13.98 -2.82
CA ARG A 445 -3.74 -15.16 -3.62
C ARG A 445 -2.81 -16.09 -2.83
N ILE A 446 -3.05 -17.39 -2.87
CA ILE A 446 -2.12 -18.40 -2.35
C ILE A 446 -1.39 -18.98 -3.54
N GLU A 447 -0.06 -18.96 -3.51
CA GLU A 447 0.80 -19.48 -4.57
C GLU A 447 2.05 -20.08 -3.93
N ASP A 448 2.30 -21.36 -4.17
CA ASP A 448 3.40 -22.12 -3.54
C ASP A 448 3.38 -22.08 -2.00
N GLY A 449 2.21 -22.11 -1.39
CA GLY A 449 2.02 -22.02 0.05
C GLY A 449 2.20 -20.60 0.63
N VAL A 450 2.48 -19.60 -0.18
CA VAL A 450 2.69 -18.21 0.23
C VAL A 450 1.47 -17.36 -0.11
N ARG A 451 1.10 -16.45 0.78
CA ARG A 451 0.00 -15.52 0.60
C ARG A 451 0.50 -14.21 -0.03
N TYR A 452 -0.17 -13.76 -1.09
CA TYR A 452 0.07 -12.48 -1.75
C TYR A 452 -1.22 -11.67 -1.71
N LEU A 453 -1.20 -10.56 -0.98
CA LEU A 453 -2.35 -9.64 -0.90
C LEU A 453 -2.68 -9.11 -2.29
N LEU A 454 -3.96 -9.10 -2.65
CA LEU A 454 -4.43 -8.36 -3.82
C LEU A 454 -4.50 -6.87 -3.46
N GLU A 455 -3.86 -6.03 -4.27
CA GLU A 455 -3.84 -4.61 -4.05
C GLU A 455 -4.85 -3.92 -4.99
N PHE A 456 -5.74 -3.11 -4.42
CA PHE A 456 -6.64 -2.26 -5.17
C PHE A 456 -6.13 -0.83 -5.09
N GLU A 457 -6.26 -0.08 -6.17
CA GLU A 457 -5.83 1.32 -6.18
C GLU A 457 -6.47 2.07 -5.02
N GLU A 458 -5.63 2.75 -4.27
CA GLU A 458 -6.07 3.73 -3.30
C GLU A 458 -6.56 4.94 -4.10
N GLY A 459 -7.76 5.40 -3.82
CA GLY A 459 -8.22 6.71 -4.24
C GLY A 459 -7.29 7.82 -3.72
N ASP A 460 -7.74 9.04 -3.60
CA ASP A 460 -6.94 10.11 -2.99
C ASP A 460 -6.41 9.67 -1.62
N ALA A 461 -5.14 9.91 -1.35
CA ALA A 461 -4.25 9.37 -0.30
C ALA A 461 -4.80 9.27 1.17
N THR A 462 -6.06 9.53 1.38
CA THR A 462 -6.75 9.45 2.68
C THR A 462 -7.75 8.30 2.80
N GLU A 463 -8.06 7.58 1.71
CA GLU A 463 -9.08 6.54 1.72
C GLU A 463 -8.52 5.23 1.14
N LEU A 464 -8.06 4.34 2.01
CA LEU A 464 -7.63 2.97 1.67
C LEU A 464 -8.78 2.21 1.00
N GLY A 465 -8.62 1.82 -0.26
CA GLY A 465 -9.57 0.99 -0.99
C GLY A 465 -10.97 1.58 -1.12
N ALA A 466 -11.10 2.90 -1.23
CA ALA A 466 -12.37 3.64 -1.13
C ALA A 466 -13.48 3.08 -2.03
N ASP A 467 -13.14 2.56 -3.19
CA ASP A 467 -14.10 2.00 -4.14
C ASP A 467 -14.26 0.48 -4.02
N ALA A 468 -13.32 -0.22 -3.37
CA ALA A 468 -13.39 -1.66 -3.18
C ALA A 468 -14.11 -2.01 -1.87
N SER A 469 -15.32 -2.58 -1.98
CA SER A 469 -16.18 -2.90 -0.86
C SER A 469 -16.96 -4.20 -1.12
N ALA A 470 -17.66 -4.73 -0.12
CA ALA A 470 -18.52 -5.89 -0.31
C ALA A 470 -19.55 -5.67 -1.43
N ARG A 471 -20.09 -4.45 -1.56
CA ARG A 471 -21.00 -4.08 -2.65
C ARG A 471 -20.30 -4.04 -4.02
N TYR A 472 -19.05 -3.61 -4.09
CA TYR A 472 -18.26 -3.64 -5.32
C TYR A 472 -18.10 -5.07 -5.82
N PHE A 473 -17.76 -6.01 -4.95
CA PHE A 473 -17.58 -7.43 -5.27
C PHE A 473 -18.89 -8.24 -5.31
N SER A 474 -20.04 -7.62 -5.11
CA SER A 474 -21.35 -8.31 -5.24
C SER A 474 -21.71 -8.70 -6.68
N LYS A 475 -20.92 -8.24 -7.64
CA LYS A 475 -20.99 -8.63 -9.06
C LYS A 475 -19.79 -9.50 -9.40
N PRO A 476 -19.91 -10.37 -10.44
CA PRO A 476 -18.78 -11.19 -10.86
C PRO A 476 -17.53 -10.34 -11.14
N PHE A 477 -16.48 -10.57 -10.37
CA PHE A 477 -15.19 -9.91 -10.49
C PHE A 477 -14.15 -10.90 -11.03
N THR A 478 -13.42 -10.49 -12.08
CA THR A 478 -12.46 -11.36 -12.77
C THR A 478 -11.14 -11.46 -12.00
N LEU A 479 -10.71 -12.69 -11.74
CA LEU A 479 -9.41 -13.04 -11.18
C LEU A 479 -8.70 -14.06 -12.06
N ASP A 480 -7.39 -14.18 -11.92
CA ASP A 480 -6.63 -15.30 -12.45
C ASP A 480 -7.12 -16.60 -11.78
N ALA A 481 -7.20 -17.70 -12.52
CA ALA A 481 -7.51 -19.00 -11.94
C ALA A 481 -6.44 -19.36 -10.89
N GLY A 482 -6.89 -19.89 -9.73
CA GLY A 482 -6.00 -20.21 -8.61
C GLY A 482 -6.71 -20.19 -7.28
N SER A 483 -5.94 -20.27 -6.20
CA SER A 483 -6.43 -20.33 -4.83
C SER A 483 -6.31 -18.98 -4.12
N TYR A 484 -7.32 -18.65 -3.34
CA TYR A 484 -7.43 -17.36 -2.67
C TYR A 484 -7.84 -17.53 -1.21
N LEU A 485 -7.46 -16.59 -0.36
CA LEU A 485 -7.82 -16.50 1.06
C LEU A 485 -8.52 -15.17 1.32
N LEU A 486 -9.77 -15.21 1.74
CA LEU A 486 -10.52 -14.10 2.29
C LEU A 486 -10.30 -14.07 3.80
N VAL A 487 -9.83 -12.95 4.30
CA VAL A 487 -9.70 -12.64 5.73
C VAL A 487 -10.65 -11.50 6.04
N CYS A 488 -11.41 -11.59 7.11
CA CYS A 488 -12.23 -10.50 7.61
C CYS A 488 -12.24 -10.46 9.13
N GLY A 489 -12.61 -9.30 9.69
CA GLY A 489 -12.70 -9.16 11.14
C GLY A 489 -13.48 -7.95 11.58
N SER A 490 -14.22 -8.13 12.66
CA SER A 490 -14.95 -7.08 13.37
C SER A 490 -14.13 -6.63 14.59
N ARG A 491 -13.72 -5.38 14.62
CA ARG A 491 -12.97 -4.81 15.75
C ARG A 491 -13.92 -4.30 16.82
N MET A 492 -13.67 -4.75 18.04
CA MET A 492 -14.45 -4.41 19.22
C MET A 492 -13.90 -3.15 19.89
N ALA A 493 -14.70 -2.49 20.74
CA ALA A 493 -14.27 -1.35 21.54
C ALA A 493 -13.08 -1.66 22.47
N SER A 494 -12.96 -2.91 22.93
CA SER A 494 -11.81 -3.41 23.69
C SER A 494 -10.51 -3.52 22.89
N GLY A 495 -10.58 -3.36 21.56
CA GLY A 495 -9.50 -3.63 20.61
C GLY A 495 -9.42 -5.08 20.14
N LYS A 496 -10.17 -6.00 20.77
CA LYS A 496 -10.30 -7.38 20.32
C LYS A 496 -10.87 -7.44 18.90
N VAL A 497 -10.41 -8.39 18.10
CA VAL A 497 -10.93 -8.60 16.74
C VAL A 497 -11.51 -10.00 16.60
N LEU A 498 -12.74 -10.08 16.13
CA LEU A 498 -13.44 -11.32 15.82
C LEU A 498 -13.14 -11.67 14.36
N CYS A 499 -12.15 -12.53 14.13
CA CYS A 499 -11.63 -12.89 12.81
C CYS A 499 -12.30 -14.11 12.21
N ARG A 500 -12.36 -14.12 10.88
CA ARG A 500 -12.68 -15.29 10.06
C ARG A 500 -11.72 -15.36 8.88
N MET A 501 -11.27 -16.58 8.54
CA MET A 501 -10.51 -16.89 7.32
C MET A 501 -11.27 -17.93 6.52
N VAL A 502 -11.43 -17.68 5.23
CA VAL A 502 -12.06 -18.62 4.27
C VAL A 502 -11.25 -18.64 2.99
N SER A 503 -10.77 -19.82 2.59
CA SER A 503 -10.16 -19.96 1.27
C SER A 503 -11.17 -20.39 0.22
N PHE A 504 -10.93 -20.04 -1.03
CA PHE A 504 -11.75 -20.41 -2.17
C PHE A 504 -10.88 -20.55 -3.42
N ASN A 505 -11.36 -21.35 -4.37
CA ASN A 505 -10.67 -21.58 -5.63
C ASN A 505 -11.45 -20.92 -6.77
N VAL A 506 -10.73 -20.20 -7.64
CA VAL A 506 -11.27 -19.65 -8.89
C VAL A 506 -10.85 -20.57 -10.02
N GLU A 507 -11.82 -21.17 -10.70
CA GLU A 507 -11.60 -22.05 -11.84
C GLU A 507 -11.80 -21.30 -13.16
N GLU A 508 -11.06 -21.70 -14.20
CA GLU A 508 -11.16 -21.11 -15.53
C GLU A 508 -12.60 -21.11 -16.06
N GLY A 509 -13.07 -19.95 -16.48
CA GLY A 509 -14.39 -19.76 -17.09
C GLY A 509 -15.59 -19.96 -16.15
N LYS A 510 -15.35 -20.18 -14.83
CA LYS A 510 -16.43 -20.36 -13.84
C LYS A 510 -16.52 -19.17 -12.89
N ASN A 511 -17.70 -19.03 -12.26
CA ASN A 511 -17.89 -18.13 -11.14
C ASN A 511 -17.88 -18.91 -9.83
N THR A 512 -17.20 -18.36 -8.81
CA THR A 512 -17.18 -18.88 -7.45
C THR A 512 -17.87 -17.89 -6.52
N ASP A 513 -18.92 -18.31 -5.83
CA ASP A 513 -19.59 -17.51 -4.82
C ASP A 513 -18.88 -17.66 -3.47
N VAL A 514 -18.54 -16.54 -2.84
CA VAL A 514 -17.81 -16.50 -1.57
C VAL A 514 -18.58 -15.67 -0.55
N GLU A 515 -18.88 -16.27 0.60
CA GLU A 515 -19.65 -15.59 1.65
C GLU A 515 -18.72 -14.78 2.57
N LEU A 516 -18.95 -13.47 2.65
CA LEU A 516 -18.34 -12.59 3.63
C LEU A 516 -19.19 -12.59 4.90
N ILE A 517 -18.67 -13.14 5.99
CA ILE A 517 -19.35 -13.14 7.29
C ILE A 517 -18.60 -12.24 8.26
N MET A 518 -19.23 -11.12 8.62
CA MET A 518 -18.73 -10.23 9.67
C MET A 518 -19.25 -10.73 11.01
N ARG A 519 -18.34 -11.30 11.83
CA ARG A 519 -18.69 -11.82 13.17
C ARG A 519 -19.10 -10.69 14.10
N LYS A 520 -20.05 -10.96 15.00
CA LYS A 520 -20.57 -10.04 15.99
C LYS A 520 -20.48 -10.67 17.38
N ALA A 521 -20.06 -9.89 18.37
CA ALA A 521 -20.23 -10.28 19.78
C ALA A 521 -21.62 -9.85 20.29
N GLU A 522 -22.19 -10.66 21.19
CA GLU A 522 -23.49 -10.35 21.81
C GLU A 522 -23.39 -9.22 22.84
N GLU A 523 -22.20 -8.92 23.37
CA GLU A 523 -21.98 -7.91 24.40
C GLU A 523 -20.79 -7.02 24.03
N ASP A 524 -21.06 -5.76 23.69
CA ASP A 524 -19.94 -4.82 23.51
C ASP A 524 -20.25 -3.34 23.76
N VAL A 525 -21.12 -3.05 24.69
CA VAL A 525 -21.24 -1.70 25.21
C VAL A 525 -20.83 -1.74 26.69
N SER A 526 -19.58 -1.39 26.98
CA SER A 526 -19.20 -1.11 28.36
C SER A 526 -19.78 0.24 28.76
N VAL A 527 -20.70 0.23 29.70
CA VAL A 527 -21.20 1.46 30.32
C VAL A 527 -20.10 2.00 31.23
N ILE A 528 -19.34 2.99 30.75
CA ILE A 528 -18.26 3.63 31.51
C ILE A 528 -18.78 4.74 32.45
N GLY A 529 -20.04 5.13 32.33
CA GLY A 529 -20.66 6.16 33.17
C GLY A 529 -22.07 6.52 32.73
N THR A 530 -22.65 7.43 33.45
CA THR A 530 -23.94 8.04 33.11
C THR A 530 -23.79 9.54 32.98
N MET A 531 -24.52 10.13 32.05
CA MET A 531 -24.53 11.56 31.81
C MET A 531 -25.97 12.10 31.98
N ASP A 532 -26.08 13.23 32.67
CA ASP A 532 -27.34 13.96 32.75
C ASP A 532 -27.58 14.73 31.45
N ALA A 533 -28.43 14.18 30.60
CA ALA A 533 -28.76 14.77 29.30
C ALA A 533 -29.59 16.08 29.42
N GLU A 534 -30.12 16.40 30.57
CA GLU A 534 -30.83 17.67 30.84
C GLU A 534 -29.88 18.80 31.23
N LYS A 535 -28.58 18.49 31.51
CA LYS A 535 -27.58 19.55 31.71
C LYS A 535 -27.51 20.49 30.54
N LYS A 536 -27.53 21.78 30.86
CA LYS A 536 -27.49 22.85 29.85
C LYS A 536 -26.07 23.18 29.46
N TYR A 537 -25.89 23.53 28.21
CA TYR A 537 -24.66 24.06 27.63
C TYR A 537 -25.00 25.26 26.73
N LEU A 538 -24.01 26.10 26.47
CA LEU A 538 -24.13 27.22 25.56
C LEU A 538 -23.56 26.82 24.19
N PRO A 539 -24.38 26.70 23.13
CA PRO A 539 -23.90 26.44 21.78
C PRO A 539 -22.95 27.56 21.28
N VAL A 540 -22.04 27.23 20.38
CA VAL A 540 -21.19 28.23 19.71
C VAL A 540 -22.03 28.94 18.64
N GLY A 541 -22.15 30.26 18.72
CA GLY A 541 -22.86 31.08 17.73
C GLY A 541 -23.33 32.43 18.30
N GLU A 542 -23.52 33.44 17.43
CA GLU A 542 -24.09 34.74 17.84
C GLU A 542 -25.55 34.55 18.28
N ASN A 543 -25.87 35.01 19.49
CA ASN A 543 -27.20 34.90 20.13
C ASN A 543 -27.63 33.47 20.51
N ALA A 544 -26.71 32.56 20.75
CA ALA A 544 -27.02 31.21 21.20
C ALA A 544 -27.68 31.25 22.61
N ALA A 545 -28.81 30.58 22.76
CA ALA A 545 -29.47 30.40 24.07
C ALA A 545 -29.00 29.07 24.69
N GLU A 546 -28.94 29.03 26.03
CA GLU A 546 -28.68 27.78 26.76
C GLU A 546 -29.66 26.68 26.34
N THR A 547 -29.14 25.55 25.96
CA THR A 547 -29.91 24.37 25.56
C THR A 547 -29.37 23.12 26.27
N SER A 548 -30.13 22.01 26.25
CA SER A 548 -29.66 20.74 26.81
C SER A 548 -29.35 19.75 25.70
N ILE A 549 -28.51 18.75 26.01
CA ILE A 549 -28.23 17.65 25.09
C ILE A 549 -29.54 16.97 24.67
N LEU A 550 -30.44 16.72 25.63
CA LEU A 550 -31.73 16.10 25.35
C LEU A 550 -32.60 16.92 24.37
N SER A 551 -32.57 18.23 24.48
CA SER A 551 -33.33 19.11 23.57
C SER A 551 -32.74 19.18 22.18
N THR A 552 -31.43 18.98 22.05
CA THR A 552 -30.71 19.04 20.77
C THR A 552 -30.76 17.70 20.02
N THR A 553 -30.60 16.58 20.73
CA THR A 553 -30.51 15.24 20.14
C THR A 553 -31.80 14.43 20.17
N GLY A 554 -32.77 14.85 21.02
CA GLY A 554 -33.97 14.07 21.27
C GLY A 554 -33.70 12.80 22.10
N ARG A 555 -34.68 11.89 22.11
CA ARG A 555 -34.55 10.56 22.74
C ARG A 555 -34.04 9.57 21.70
N GLY A 556 -32.82 9.12 21.83
CA GLY A 556 -32.21 8.17 20.92
C GLY A 556 -30.72 8.05 21.17
N TYR A 557 -30.00 7.37 20.26
CA TYR A 557 -28.56 7.30 20.30
C TYR A 557 -27.96 8.55 19.67
N PHE A 558 -26.89 9.05 20.28
CA PHE A 558 -26.10 10.16 19.74
C PHE A 558 -24.63 9.96 20.10
N LEU A 559 -23.75 10.53 19.30
CA LEU A 559 -22.31 10.58 19.56
C LEU A 559 -21.98 11.91 20.23
N LEU A 560 -21.38 11.86 21.41
CA LEU A 560 -20.79 13.02 22.09
C LEU A 560 -19.28 12.95 21.97
N ALA A 561 -18.68 13.90 21.25
CA ALA A 561 -17.26 14.07 21.19
C ALA A 561 -16.84 15.27 22.06
N VAL A 562 -15.89 15.06 22.97
CA VAL A 562 -15.26 16.13 23.73
C VAL A 562 -13.88 16.36 23.12
N VAL A 563 -13.71 17.50 22.45
CA VAL A 563 -12.45 17.87 21.76
C VAL A 563 -11.87 19.12 22.41
N GLY A 564 -10.56 19.16 22.58
CA GLY A 564 -9.86 20.37 23.01
C GLY A 564 -9.87 21.43 21.91
N THR A 565 -10.01 22.69 22.27
CA THR A 565 -9.85 23.80 21.31
C THR A 565 -8.34 24.01 21.08
N GLY A 566 -7.83 23.53 19.97
CA GLY A 566 -6.42 23.63 19.59
C GLY A 566 -5.69 22.29 19.44
N ASP A 567 -6.35 21.18 19.77
CA ASP A 567 -5.81 19.86 19.50
C ASP A 567 -6.35 19.35 18.14
N GLU A 568 -5.47 18.79 17.32
CA GLU A 568 -5.91 18.06 16.14
C GLU A 568 -6.73 16.84 16.61
N PRO A 569 -7.81 16.49 15.93
CA PRO A 569 -8.51 15.25 16.24
C PRO A 569 -7.58 14.07 15.98
N THR A 570 -7.34 13.27 16.99
CA THR A 570 -6.58 12.03 16.92
C THR A 570 -7.39 10.96 16.19
#